data_222e150358e25cb42113fb3afded1919
#
_entry.id   222e150358e25cb42113fb3afded1919
#
_cell.length_a   1.000
_cell.length_b   1.000
_cell.length_c   1.000
_cell.angle_alpha   90.00
_cell.angle_beta   90.00
_cell.angle_gamma   90.00
#
_symmetry.space_group_name_H-M   'P 1'
#
loop_
_entity.id
_entity.type
_entity.pdbx_description
1 polymer ?
#
loop_
_entity_poly.entity_id
_entity_poly.type
_entity_poly.pdbx_seq_one_letter_code
_entity_poly.pdbx_strand_id
1 'polypeptide(L)'
;MAKKSRIRIIGKGLLLSVHLLLVVLLLYPQFFMPLQWIWVNGFLSLLAPYILVLHLLFLFIWLVAKPILSLISVATLAIAYPTILVLFAWHPGTPFSQKKKDNSLRITSFNVKEFNGNTPQPIGHKLRTEDIATAIQKWDPDIICMQEYNTKELKNDIANHATYFDKKYPYSFFSKDHQINEANYFAGNIIYSKYKILYAERVPYTNL
;
A
#
# COMPACT_ATOMS: atom_id res chain seq x y z
N MET A 1 3.08 -31.64 47.68
CA MET A 1 3.31 -32.01 46.26
C MET A 1 2.14 -31.63 45.34
N ALA A 2 0.88 -31.81 45.69
CA ALA A 2 -0.29 -31.54 44.86
C ALA A 2 -0.42 -30.08 44.37
N LYS A 3 -0.10 -29.07 45.19
CA LYS A 3 -0.20 -27.65 44.84
C LYS A 3 0.77 -27.24 43.72
N LYS A 4 2.02 -27.74 43.71
CA LYS A 4 3.01 -27.49 42.62
C LYS A 4 2.59 -28.15 41.31
N SER A 5 1.96 -29.31 41.36
CA SER A 5 1.44 -29.98 40.16
C SER A 5 0.28 -29.20 39.52
N ARG A 6 -0.68 -28.72 40.32
CA ARG A 6 -1.80 -27.89 39.84
C ARG A 6 -1.34 -26.59 39.20
N ILE A 7 -0.40 -25.88 39.80
CA ILE A 7 0.16 -24.63 39.23
C ILE A 7 0.82 -24.89 37.87
N ARG A 8 1.56 -25.99 37.68
CA ARG A 8 2.16 -26.37 36.41
C ARG A 8 1.12 -26.69 35.32
N ILE A 9 0.03 -27.36 35.70
CA ILE A 9 -1.06 -27.70 34.77
C ILE A 9 -1.77 -26.43 34.30
N ILE A 10 -2.11 -25.54 35.26
CA ILE A 10 -2.76 -24.26 34.96
C ILE A 10 -1.86 -23.39 34.03
N GLY A 11 -0.56 -23.29 34.35
CA GLY A 11 0.40 -22.53 33.55
C GLY A 11 0.52 -23.05 32.12
N LYS A 12 0.57 -24.37 31.92
CA LYS A 12 0.60 -24.97 30.58
C LYS A 12 -0.71 -24.73 29.81
N GLY A 13 -1.85 -24.82 30.50
CA GLY A 13 -3.15 -24.52 29.89
C GLY A 13 -3.26 -23.07 29.44
N LEU A 14 -2.84 -22.13 30.29
CA LEU A 14 -2.83 -20.71 29.95
C LEU A 14 -1.92 -20.43 28.77
N LEU A 15 -0.70 -21.01 28.76
CA LEU A 15 0.25 -20.85 27.66
C LEU A 15 -0.32 -21.34 26.32
N LEU A 16 -0.99 -22.50 26.33
CA LEU A 16 -1.65 -23.05 25.15
C LEU A 16 -2.81 -22.15 24.69
N SER A 17 -3.63 -21.64 25.64
CA SER A 17 -4.74 -20.74 25.29
C SER A 17 -4.27 -19.46 24.64
N VAL A 18 -3.19 -18.85 25.15
CA VAL A 18 -2.57 -17.66 24.52
C VAL A 18 -2.07 -17.98 23.13
N HIS A 19 -1.41 -19.14 22.94
CA HIS A 19 -0.95 -19.56 21.62
C HIS A 19 -2.11 -19.74 20.63
N LEU A 20 -3.19 -20.42 21.05
CA LEU A 20 -4.38 -20.60 20.20
C LEU A 20 -5.04 -19.26 19.84
N LEU A 21 -5.06 -18.30 20.77
CA LEU A 21 -5.53 -16.94 20.47
C LEU A 21 -4.68 -16.29 19.38
N LEU A 22 -3.34 -16.41 19.42
CA LEU A 22 -2.46 -15.89 18.38
C LEU A 22 -2.70 -16.58 17.04
N VAL A 23 -3.00 -17.89 17.02
CA VAL A 23 -3.40 -18.62 15.81
C VAL A 23 -4.64 -17.99 15.19
N VAL A 24 -5.68 -17.77 16.01
CA VAL A 24 -6.93 -17.16 15.57
C VAL A 24 -6.69 -15.75 15.01
N LEU A 25 -5.95 -14.91 15.75
CA LEU A 25 -5.66 -13.53 15.32
C LEU A 25 -4.86 -13.46 14.02
N LEU A 26 -3.97 -14.41 13.77
CA LEU A 26 -3.16 -14.46 12.54
C LEU A 26 -3.97 -14.94 11.32
N LEU A 27 -4.87 -15.92 11.54
CA LEU A 27 -5.64 -16.53 10.46
C LEU A 27 -6.97 -15.81 10.18
N TYR A 28 -7.54 -15.12 11.18
CA TYR A 28 -8.83 -14.46 11.06
C TYR A 28 -8.97 -13.57 9.82
N PRO A 29 -8.01 -12.66 9.51
CA PRO A 29 -8.11 -11.78 8.36
C PRO A 29 -8.15 -12.49 7.00
N GLN A 30 -7.69 -13.74 6.94
CA GLN A 30 -7.67 -14.52 5.69
C GLN A 30 -9.02 -15.15 5.35
N PHE A 31 -9.79 -15.55 6.37
CA PHE A 31 -11.00 -16.34 6.20
C PHE A 31 -12.28 -15.56 6.47
N PHE A 32 -12.16 -14.46 7.22
CA PHE A 32 -13.32 -13.68 7.65
C PHE A 32 -13.12 -12.22 7.25
N MET A 33 -13.73 -11.82 6.15
CA MET A 33 -13.82 -10.42 5.70
C MET A 33 -15.28 -9.97 5.64
N PRO A 34 -16.01 -9.84 6.74
CA PRO A 34 -17.31 -9.17 6.67
C PRO A 34 -17.04 -7.68 6.41
N LEU A 35 -17.63 -7.15 5.32
CA LEU A 35 -17.52 -5.74 4.94
C LEU A 35 -17.82 -4.77 6.10
N GLN A 36 -18.72 -5.17 6.98
CA GLN A 36 -19.10 -4.41 8.16
C GLN A 36 -17.97 -4.22 9.20
N TRP A 37 -16.94 -5.07 9.17
CA TRP A 37 -15.85 -5.11 10.14
C TRP A 37 -14.48 -4.84 9.50
N ILE A 38 -14.47 -4.19 8.34
CA ILE A 38 -13.24 -3.92 7.59
C ILE A 38 -12.19 -3.15 8.43
N TRP A 39 -12.62 -2.32 9.36
CA TRP A 39 -11.77 -1.60 10.29
C TRP A 39 -11.02 -2.54 11.26
N VAL A 40 -11.69 -3.63 11.70
CA VAL A 40 -11.05 -4.66 12.55
C VAL A 40 -9.93 -5.35 11.78
N ASN A 41 -10.18 -5.70 10.52
CA ASN A 41 -9.18 -6.32 9.65
C ASN A 41 -7.99 -5.36 9.40
N GLY A 42 -8.25 -4.07 9.19
CA GLY A 42 -7.22 -3.06 9.08
C GLY A 42 -6.34 -3.00 10.34
N PHE A 43 -6.96 -3.01 11.52
CA PHE A 43 -6.26 -3.00 12.79
C PHE A 43 -5.45 -4.28 13.03
N LEU A 44 -6.03 -5.46 12.75
CA LEU A 44 -5.34 -6.74 12.86
C LEU A 44 -4.17 -6.84 11.87
N SER A 45 -4.32 -6.32 10.66
CA SER A 45 -3.25 -6.27 9.68
C SER A 45 -2.06 -5.41 10.14
N LEU A 46 -2.33 -4.30 10.84
CA LEU A 46 -1.29 -3.48 11.46
C LEU A 46 -0.55 -4.24 12.58
N LEU A 47 -1.25 -5.08 13.33
CA LEU A 47 -0.68 -5.90 14.41
C LEU A 47 -0.03 -7.20 13.90
N ALA A 48 -0.29 -7.62 12.67
CA ALA A 48 0.13 -8.91 12.12
C ALA A 48 1.65 -9.19 12.24
N PRO A 49 2.57 -8.23 12.00
CA PRO A 49 4.00 -8.47 12.17
C PRO A 49 4.36 -8.85 13.62
N TYR A 50 3.74 -8.20 14.59
CA TYR A 50 3.98 -8.47 16.02
C TYR A 50 3.38 -9.82 16.45
N ILE A 51 2.17 -10.12 15.96
CA ILE A 51 1.53 -11.42 16.21
C ILE A 51 2.38 -12.53 15.61
N LEU A 52 2.96 -12.35 14.42
CA LEU A 52 3.84 -13.32 13.79
C LEU A 52 5.11 -13.57 14.62
N VAL A 53 5.75 -12.51 15.14
CA VAL A 53 6.94 -12.65 15.99
C VAL A 53 6.60 -13.44 17.26
N LEU A 54 5.48 -13.10 17.91
CA LEU A 54 5.02 -13.85 19.10
C LEU A 54 4.71 -15.32 18.76
N HIS A 55 4.11 -15.56 17.60
CA HIS A 55 3.82 -16.92 17.14
C HIS A 55 5.09 -17.75 16.89
N LEU A 56 6.13 -17.13 16.31
CA LEU A 56 7.45 -17.77 16.17
C LEU A 56 8.09 -18.09 17.54
N LEU A 57 7.94 -17.20 18.53
CA LEU A 57 8.37 -17.50 19.90
C LEU A 57 7.68 -18.74 20.47
N PHE A 58 6.37 -18.87 20.26
CA PHE A 58 5.62 -20.07 20.67
C PHE A 58 6.10 -21.33 19.93
N LEU A 59 6.45 -21.23 18.66
CA LEU A 59 7.08 -22.34 17.94
C LEU A 59 8.33 -22.85 18.68
N PHE A 60 9.25 -21.95 19.03
CA PHE A 60 10.47 -22.33 19.76
C PHE A 60 10.18 -22.86 21.16
N ILE A 61 9.25 -22.24 21.91
CA ILE A 61 8.85 -22.71 23.23
C ILE A 61 8.33 -24.16 23.15
N TRP A 62 7.47 -24.45 22.18
CA TRP A 62 6.91 -25.80 22.04
C TRP A 62 7.90 -26.82 21.50
N LEU A 63 8.83 -26.43 20.64
CA LEU A 63 9.92 -27.31 20.18
C LEU A 63 10.72 -27.86 21.37
N VAL A 64 10.95 -27.04 22.40
CA VAL A 64 11.69 -27.44 23.60
C VAL A 64 10.78 -28.11 24.63
N ALA A 65 9.60 -27.57 24.91
CA ALA A 65 8.74 -28.01 26.01
C ALA A 65 7.87 -29.22 25.65
N LYS A 66 7.33 -29.29 24.45
CA LYS A 66 6.46 -30.36 23.94
C LYS A 66 6.39 -30.33 22.44
N PRO A 67 7.31 -31.02 21.72
CA PRO A 67 7.48 -30.91 20.26
C PRO A 67 6.19 -31.12 19.47
N ILE A 68 5.30 -32.01 19.91
CA ILE A 68 4.03 -32.25 19.22
C ILE A 68 3.16 -30.98 19.11
N LEU A 69 3.24 -30.04 20.07
CA LEU A 69 2.48 -28.78 20.01
C LEU A 69 3.10 -27.76 19.04
N SER A 70 4.35 -27.92 18.66
CA SER A 70 4.97 -27.08 17.63
C SER A 70 4.33 -27.29 16.26
N LEU A 71 3.70 -28.44 16.02
CA LEU A 71 2.95 -28.70 14.80
C LEU A 71 1.81 -27.70 14.58
N ILE A 72 1.20 -27.18 15.66
CA ILE A 72 0.20 -26.13 15.58
C ILE A 72 0.81 -24.88 14.95
N SER A 73 2.00 -24.47 15.43
CA SER A 73 2.70 -23.30 14.87
C SER A 73 3.10 -23.52 13.42
N VAL A 74 3.63 -24.69 13.08
CA VAL A 74 4.04 -25.00 11.69
C VAL A 74 2.82 -24.97 10.75
N ALA A 75 1.70 -25.62 11.13
CA ALA A 75 0.48 -25.60 10.35
C ALA A 75 -0.06 -24.18 10.16
N THR A 76 -0.08 -23.39 11.25
CA THR A 76 -0.51 -21.98 11.20
C THR A 76 0.34 -21.17 10.24
N LEU A 77 1.67 -21.29 10.30
CA LEU A 77 2.58 -20.57 9.39
C LEU A 77 2.42 -21.00 7.94
N ALA A 78 2.18 -22.29 7.70
CA ALA A 78 1.92 -22.80 6.35
C ALA A 78 0.62 -22.22 5.78
N ILE A 79 -0.45 -22.14 6.57
CA ILE A 79 -1.73 -21.53 6.16
C ILE A 79 -1.57 -20.01 5.99
N ALA A 80 -0.85 -19.35 6.90
CA ALA A 80 -0.59 -17.90 6.86
C ALA A 80 0.43 -17.48 5.80
N TYR A 81 1.08 -18.41 5.10
CA TYR A 81 2.17 -18.12 4.16
C TYR A 81 1.84 -17.04 3.12
N PRO A 82 0.66 -17.04 2.45
CA PRO A 82 0.32 -15.96 1.52
C PRO A 82 0.29 -14.58 2.17
N THR A 83 -0.27 -14.48 3.37
CA THR A 83 -0.29 -13.22 4.15
C THR A 83 1.11 -12.78 4.56
N ILE A 84 1.97 -13.72 4.94
CA ILE A 84 3.37 -13.44 5.30
C ILE A 84 4.12 -12.86 4.10
N LEU A 85 3.91 -13.38 2.90
CA LEU A 85 4.52 -12.85 1.67
C LEU A 85 4.08 -11.41 1.39
N VAL A 86 2.81 -11.08 1.65
CA VAL A 86 2.31 -9.71 1.50
C VAL A 86 2.90 -8.77 2.56
N LEU A 87 2.98 -9.22 3.81
CA LEU A 87 3.53 -8.43 4.92
C LEU A 87 5.00 -8.04 4.71
N PHE A 88 5.80 -8.96 4.23
CA PHE A 88 7.24 -8.73 4.07
C PHE A 88 7.65 -8.36 2.66
N ALA A 89 6.71 -8.36 1.70
CA ALA A 89 6.94 -8.00 0.30
C ALA A 89 8.35 -8.41 -0.19
N TRP A 90 8.80 -9.60 0.20
CA TRP A 90 10.14 -10.11 -0.13
C TRP A 90 10.21 -10.36 -1.64
N HIS A 91 10.72 -9.38 -2.34
CA HIS A 91 10.96 -9.46 -3.76
C HIS A 91 12.48 -9.47 -3.98
N PRO A 92 13.14 -10.63 -3.94
CA PRO A 92 14.53 -10.75 -4.40
C PRO A 92 14.54 -10.63 -5.93
N GLY A 93 13.97 -9.51 -6.42
CA GLY A 93 13.87 -9.21 -7.83
C GLY A 93 15.17 -8.65 -8.37
N THR A 94 15.30 -8.68 -9.68
CA THR A 94 16.35 -7.95 -10.38
C THR A 94 16.27 -6.47 -10.01
N PRO A 95 17.38 -5.81 -9.67
CA PRO A 95 17.39 -4.40 -9.37
C PRO A 95 16.74 -3.63 -10.52
N PHE A 96 15.99 -2.57 -10.19
CA PHE A 96 15.34 -1.74 -11.20
C PHE A 96 16.37 -1.24 -12.20
N SER A 97 16.19 -1.60 -13.48
CA SER A 97 17.06 -1.12 -14.55
C SER A 97 16.56 0.24 -15.05
N GLN A 98 17.44 1.24 -15.04
CA GLN A 98 17.15 2.53 -15.68
C GLN A 98 16.95 2.37 -17.19
N LYS A 99 17.64 1.42 -17.82
CA LYS A 99 17.49 1.13 -19.23
C LYS A 99 16.18 0.38 -19.47
N LYS A 100 15.31 0.92 -20.26
CA LYS A 100 14.09 0.25 -20.70
C LYS A 100 14.46 -0.95 -21.58
N LYS A 101 13.80 -2.08 -21.33
CA LYS A 101 13.94 -3.26 -22.20
C LYS A 101 13.18 -3.04 -23.51
N ASP A 102 13.71 -3.58 -24.60
CA ASP A 102 13.00 -3.58 -25.88
C ASP A 102 11.65 -4.30 -25.75
N ASN A 103 10.66 -3.83 -26.45
CA ASN A 103 9.27 -4.34 -26.42
C ASN A 103 8.63 -4.35 -25.00
N SER A 104 9.03 -3.43 -24.12
CA SER A 104 8.43 -3.25 -22.80
C SER A 104 7.76 -1.89 -22.67
N LEU A 105 6.68 -1.84 -21.88
CA LEU A 105 6.02 -0.60 -21.45
C LEU A 105 6.56 -0.20 -20.09
N ARG A 106 6.93 1.07 -19.95
CA ARG A 106 7.27 1.66 -18.65
C ARG A 106 6.10 2.51 -18.17
N ILE A 107 5.52 2.10 -17.07
CA ILE A 107 4.44 2.81 -16.41
C ILE A 107 4.97 3.37 -15.11
N THR A 108 4.73 4.65 -14.86
CA THR A 108 5.05 5.31 -13.59
C THR A 108 3.76 5.72 -12.90
N SER A 109 3.62 5.37 -11.63
CA SER A 109 2.54 5.84 -10.77
C SER A 109 3.13 6.70 -9.66
N PHE A 110 2.57 7.90 -9.46
CA PHE A 110 3.12 8.87 -8.54
C PHE A 110 2.03 9.78 -7.97
N ASN A 111 1.92 9.87 -6.63
CA ASN A 111 1.09 10.86 -5.98
C ASN A 111 1.84 12.19 -5.97
N VAL A 112 1.33 13.19 -6.67
CA VAL A 112 1.98 14.51 -6.83
C VAL A 112 1.59 15.49 -5.73
N LYS A 113 0.68 15.13 -4.83
CA LYS A 113 0.24 15.97 -3.71
C LYS A 113 -0.04 17.42 -4.16
N GLU A 114 -0.90 17.56 -5.18
CA GLU A 114 -1.26 18.86 -5.76
C GLU A 114 -0.05 19.72 -6.17
N PHE A 115 1.08 19.09 -6.49
CA PHE A 115 2.37 19.75 -6.73
C PHE A 115 2.79 20.69 -5.59
N ASN A 116 2.51 20.30 -4.33
CA ASN A 116 2.75 21.09 -3.11
C ASN A 116 1.98 22.42 -3.02
N GLY A 117 0.83 22.53 -3.73
CA GLY A 117 0.11 23.80 -3.91
C GLY A 117 -0.37 24.49 -2.64
N ASN A 118 -0.70 23.76 -1.57
CA ASN A 118 -1.35 24.33 -0.40
C ASN A 118 -0.65 24.07 0.95
N THR A 119 0.51 23.41 0.97
CA THR A 119 1.20 23.14 2.23
C THR A 119 2.20 24.26 2.52
N PRO A 120 2.11 24.96 3.68
CA PRO A 120 3.17 25.84 4.13
C PRO A 120 4.47 25.05 4.23
N GLN A 121 5.42 25.31 3.34
CA GLN A 121 6.73 24.68 3.38
C GLN A 121 7.68 25.56 4.18
N PRO A 122 8.62 24.95 4.93
CA PRO A 122 9.72 25.70 5.51
C PRO A 122 10.42 26.50 4.41
N ILE A 123 10.75 27.74 4.70
CA ILE A 123 11.46 28.65 3.78
C ILE A 123 12.69 27.92 3.24
N GLY A 124 12.76 27.71 1.92
CA GLY A 124 13.92 27.13 1.23
C GLY A 124 13.75 25.78 0.53
N HIS A 125 12.65 25.06 0.71
CA HIS A 125 12.46 23.69 0.12
C HIS A 125 11.17 23.51 -0.66
N LYS A 126 10.68 24.52 -1.34
CA LYS A 126 9.52 24.39 -2.23
C LYS A 126 9.96 23.64 -3.50
N LEU A 127 9.65 22.34 -3.61
CA LEU A 127 9.74 21.62 -4.87
C LEU A 127 8.81 22.30 -5.87
N ARG A 128 9.36 22.73 -6.99
CA ARG A 128 8.55 23.30 -8.08
C ARG A 128 7.96 22.19 -8.91
N THR A 129 6.84 22.45 -9.56
CA THR A 129 6.22 21.52 -10.53
C THR A 129 7.23 21.01 -11.55
N GLU A 130 8.13 21.89 -11.99
CA GLU A 130 9.21 21.58 -12.93
C GLU A 130 10.16 20.50 -12.40
N ASP A 131 10.52 20.56 -11.09
CA ASP A 131 11.42 19.59 -10.47
C ASP A 131 10.76 18.20 -10.44
N ILE A 132 9.46 18.16 -10.08
CA ILE A 132 8.68 16.93 -10.07
C ILE A 132 8.53 16.36 -11.48
N ALA A 133 8.19 17.20 -12.46
CA ALA A 133 8.04 16.80 -13.85
C ALA A 133 9.37 16.27 -14.42
N THR A 134 10.48 16.94 -14.14
CA THR A 134 11.82 16.52 -14.54
C THR A 134 12.20 15.18 -13.92
N ALA A 135 11.92 15.00 -12.61
CA ALA A 135 12.19 13.74 -11.93
C ALA A 135 11.40 12.57 -12.53
N ILE A 136 10.12 12.76 -12.85
CA ILE A 136 9.29 11.74 -13.48
C ILE A 136 9.80 11.44 -14.90
N GLN A 137 10.08 12.48 -15.69
CA GLN A 137 10.49 12.33 -17.08
C GLN A 137 11.90 11.73 -17.24
N LYS A 138 12.75 11.84 -16.22
CA LYS A 138 14.08 11.21 -16.20
C LYS A 138 14.02 9.69 -16.41
N TRP A 139 12.93 9.07 -15.99
CA TRP A 139 12.71 7.64 -16.14
C TRP A 139 12.14 7.24 -17.51
N ASP A 140 11.85 8.23 -18.38
CA ASP A 140 11.26 8.05 -19.69
C ASP A 140 10.08 7.07 -19.70
N PRO A 141 9.05 7.30 -18.89
CA PRO A 141 7.86 6.45 -18.90
C PRO A 141 7.09 6.58 -20.20
N ASP A 142 6.35 5.53 -20.56
CA ASP A 142 5.42 5.56 -21.69
C ASP A 142 4.04 6.03 -21.25
N ILE A 143 3.70 5.70 -20.00
CA ILE A 143 2.44 6.06 -19.34
C ILE A 143 2.77 6.61 -17.95
N ILE A 144 2.16 7.72 -17.59
CA ILE A 144 2.28 8.34 -16.27
C ILE A 144 0.89 8.39 -15.64
N CYS A 145 0.73 7.79 -14.47
CA CYS A 145 -0.48 7.87 -13.66
C CYS A 145 -0.18 8.74 -12.45
N MET A 146 -0.83 9.89 -12.34
CA MET A 146 -0.64 10.79 -11.21
C MET A 146 -1.92 10.83 -10.36
N GLN A 147 -1.78 10.66 -9.05
CA GLN A 147 -2.81 10.88 -8.07
C GLN A 147 -2.65 12.27 -7.45
N GLU A 148 -3.76 12.80 -6.94
CA GLU A 148 -3.82 14.16 -6.39
C GLU A 148 -3.28 15.22 -7.38
N TYR A 149 -3.54 14.99 -8.66
CA TYR A 149 -3.26 15.97 -9.70
C TYR A 149 -4.28 17.10 -9.62
N ASN A 150 -3.81 18.33 -9.80
CA ASN A 150 -4.71 19.48 -9.91
C ASN A 150 -4.47 20.26 -11.19
N THR A 151 -5.50 20.96 -11.64
CA THR A 151 -5.38 21.97 -12.69
C THR A 151 -6.03 23.25 -12.22
N LYS A 152 -5.31 24.35 -12.33
CA LYS A 152 -5.81 25.68 -12.06
C LYS A 152 -5.96 26.39 -13.40
N GLU A 153 -7.16 26.43 -13.90
CA GLU A 153 -7.50 27.20 -15.11
C GLU A 153 -7.57 28.69 -14.80
N LEU A 154 -6.46 29.29 -14.37
CA LEU A 154 -6.37 30.74 -14.30
C LEU A 154 -5.67 31.26 -15.57
N LYS A 155 -6.33 32.18 -16.26
CA LYS A 155 -5.89 32.75 -17.55
C LYS A 155 -4.46 33.32 -17.59
N ASN A 156 -3.81 33.50 -16.43
CA ASN A 156 -2.46 34.07 -16.32
C ASN A 156 -1.59 33.36 -15.28
N ASP A 157 -1.89 32.15 -14.87
CA ASP A 157 -1.12 31.50 -13.80
C ASP A 157 -0.13 30.49 -14.38
N ILE A 158 1.11 30.56 -13.90
CA ILE A 158 2.25 29.69 -14.16
C ILE A 158 1.98 28.22 -13.76
N ALA A 159 0.80 27.94 -13.18
CA ALA A 159 0.40 26.65 -12.65
C ALA A 159 -0.34 25.74 -13.63
N ASN A 160 -0.22 25.93 -14.94
CA ASN A 160 -0.69 24.92 -15.86
C ASN A 160 0.31 23.77 -15.91
N HIS A 161 0.16 22.81 -15.00
CA HIS A 161 1.03 21.62 -14.87
C HIS A 161 1.06 20.79 -16.16
N ALA A 162 0.01 20.88 -16.99
CA ALA A 162 -0.09 20.19 -18.26
C ALA A 162 1.05 20.57 -19.22
N THR A 163 1.50 21.82 -19.21
CA THR A 163 2.56 22.30 -20.11
C THR A 163 3.87 21.53 -20.00
N TYR A 164 4.13 20.92 -18.85
CA TYR A 164 5.31 20.10 -18.64
C TYR A 164 5.21 18.70 -19.24
N PHE A 165 3.99 18.23 -19.54
CA PHE A 165 3.74 16.86 -19.98
C PHE A 165 3.20 16.77 -21.40
N ASP A 166 2.34 17.68 -21.85
CA ASP A 166 1.58 17.60 -23.10
C ASP A 166 2.47 17.43 -24.34
N LYS A 167 3.63 18.07 -24.37
CA LYS A 167 4.56 17.96 -25.49
C LYS A 167 5.07 16.53 -25.72
N LYS A 168 5.29 15.78 -24.62
CA LYS A 168 5.85 14.42 -24.67
C LYS A 168 4.78 13.34 -24.60
N TYR A 169 3.64 13.67 -24.01
CA TYR A 169 2.50 12.77 -23.77
C TYR A 169 1.24 13.39 -24.39
N PRO A 170 1.03 13.24 -25.71
CA PRO A 170 -0.04 13.93 -26.41
C PRO A 170 -1.44 13.42 -26.06
N TYR A 171 -1.55 12.33 -25.33
CA TYR A 171 -2.83 11.76 -24.92
C TYR A 171 -2.94 11.80 -23.42
N SER A 172 -4.07 12.32 -22.93
CA SER A 172 -4.33 12.37 -21.49
C SER A 172 -5.80 12.10 -21.18
N PHE A 173 -6.06 11.59 -19.98
CA PHE A 173 -7.37 11.48 -19.38
C PHE A 173 -7.31 11.97 -17.94
N PHE A 174 -8.13 12.97 -17.62
CA PHE A 174 -8.22 13.56 -16.29
C PHE A 174 -9.60 13.30 -15.69
N SER A 175 -9.66 12.67 -14.51
CA SER A 175 -10.92 12.25 -13.88
C SER A 175 -11.76 13.41 -13.35
N LYS A 176 -11.15 14.55 -12.99
CA LYS A 176 -11.82 15.74 -12.41
C LYS A 176 -12.73 15.35 -11.24
N ASP A 177 -12.18 14.66 -10.23
CA ASP A 177 -12.97 14.07 -9.15
C ASP A 177 -13.60 15.12 -8.26
N HIS A 178 -12.90 16.21 -8.01
CA HIS A 178 -13.37 17.31 -7.16
C HIS A 178 -13.16 18.64 -7.85
N GLN A 179 -14.20 19.50 -7.79
CA GLN A 179 -14.08 20.91 -8.08
C GLN A 179 -13.87 21.66 -6.77
N ILE A 180 -12.77 22.37 -6.65
CA ILE A 180 -12.44 23.12 -5.44
C ILE A 180 -12.78 24.59 -5.70
N ASN A 181 -13.76 25.11 -4.95
CA ASN A 181 -14.29 26.46 -5.05
C ASN A 181 -14.94 26.80 -6.40
N GLU A 182 -15.56 27.99 -6.49
CA GLU A 182 -16.20 28.52 -7.70
C GLU A 182 -15.20 28.86 -8.83
N ALA A 183 -13.89 28.81 -8.56
CA ALA A 183 -12.86 28.90 -9.57
C ALA A 183 -12.75 27.57 -10.31
N ASN A 184 -12.42 27.59 -11.61
CA ASN A 184 -12.21 26.41 -12.47
C ASN A 184 -10.97 25.60 -12.01
N TYR A 185 -10.98 25.18 -10.74
CA TYR A 185 -9.93 24.40 -10.12
C TYR A 185 -10.44 22.98 -9.87
N PHE A 186 -9.83 22.01 -10.55
CA PHE A 186 -10.20 20.63 -10.43
C PHE A 186 -9.02 19.83 -9.85
N ALA A 187 -9.35 18.88 -8.98
CA ALA A 187 -8.41 17.89 -8.48
C ALA A 187 -8.90 16.48 -8.80
N GLY A 188 -7.98 15.55 -8.99
CA GLY A 188 -8.30 14.16 -9.31
C GLY A 188 -7.08 13.36 -9.74
N ASN A 189 -7.35 12.32 -10.53
CA ASN A 189 -6.32 11.46 -11.09
C ASN A 189 -6.15 11.75 -12.59
N ILE A 190 -4.91 11.83 -13.05
CA ILE A 190 -4.61 12.00 -14.47
C ILE A 190 -3.75 10.87 -14.99
N ILE A 191 -4.02 10.47 -16.21
CA ILE A 191 -3.18 9.54 -16.98
C ILE A 191 -2.63 10.33 -18.18
N TYR A 192 -1.32 10.36 -18.31
CA TYR A 192 -0.63 10.84 -19.51
C TYR A 192 -0.06 9.66 -20.27
N SER A 193 -0.15 9.65 -21.59
CA SER A 193 0.31 8.55 -22.43
C SER A 193 0.98 9.03 -23.72
N LYS A 194 2.07 8.36 -24.12
CA LYS A 194 2.64 8.49 -25.48
C LYS A 194 1.75 7.82 -26.52
N TYR A 195 0.89 6.88 -26.11
CA TYR A 195 0.02 6.11 -26.99
C TYR A 195 -1.41 6.60 -26.90
N LYS A 196 -2.14 6.47 -28.00
CA LYS A 196 -3.55 6.86 -28.05
C LYS A 196 -4.37 6.10 -27.01
N ILE A 197 -5.11 6.84 -26.19
CA ILE A 197 -6.10 6.28 -25.27
C ILE A 197 -7.38 6.02 -26.08
N LEU A 198 -7.76 4.76 -26.23
CA LEU A 198 -8.93 4.36 -27.00
C LEU A 198 -10.22 4.50 -26.21
N TYR A 199 -10.15 4.22 -24.90
CA TYR A 199 -11.27 4.32 -24.00
C TYR A 199 -10.77 4.68 -22.60
N ALA A 200 -11.51 5.52 -21.91
CA ALA A 200 -11.27 5.84 -20.51
C ALA A 200 -12.62 6.12 -19.82
N GLU A 201 -12.77 5.64 -18.62
CA GLU A 201 -13.98 5.78 -17.83
C GLU A 201 -13.63 6.10 -16.38
N ARG A 202 -14.42 6.96 -15.78
CA ARG A 202 -14.38 7.21 -14.35
C ARG A 202 -15.41 6.30 -13.68
N VAL A 203 -14.92 5.41 -12.82
CA VAL A 203 -15.77 4.55 -11.99
C VAL A 203 -15.86 5.20 -10.59
N PRO A 204 -16.98 5.84 -10.23
CA PRO A 204 -17.15 6.39 -8.89
C PRO A 204 -17.26 5.25 -7.88
N TYR A 205 -16.62 5.40 -6.72
CA TYR A 205 -16.93 4.53 -5.60
C TYR A 205 -18.34 4.85 -5.14
N THR A 206 -19.25 3.89 -5.30
CA THR A 206 -20.56 3.97 -4.66
C THR A 206 -20.34 3.88 -3.16
N ASN A 207 -20.93 4.81 -2.40
CA ASN A 207 -20.92 4.73 -0.94
C ASN A 207 -21.47 3.37 -0.52
N LEU A 208 -20.60 2.53 0.05
CA LEU A 208 -20.95 1.25 0.65
C LEU A 208 -21.57 1.48 2.03
#